data_5ecc8334ac168b157c508fe9c7914b53
#
_entry.id   5ecc8334ac168b157c508fe9c7914b53
#
_cell.length_a   1.000
_cell.length_b   1.000
_cell.length_c   1.000
_cell.angle_alpha   90.00
_cell.angle_beta   90.00
_cell.angle_gamma   90.00
#
_symmetry.space_group_name_H-M   'P 1'
#
loop_
_entity.id
_entity.type
_entity.pdbx_description
1 polymer ?
#
loop_
_entity_poly.entity_id
_entity_poly.type
_entity_poly.pdbx_seq_one_letter_code
_entity_poly.pdbx_strand_id
1 'polypeptide(L)'
;SAPPTDDPGELDPAFSSGAAALGIVLGTAGLGYITYAHISSLYLYYTLPGGFIPSTRQELANVLWTTAGKPDPVSTALYTDIPADAIEQQKAARWCVEQGLLSDYGATFGPDTKVTNARIIRAWNSLKKVPVTITK
;
A
#
# COMPACT_ATOMS: atom_id res chain seq x y z
N SER A 1 13.44 13.90 -10.15
CA SER A 1 13.75 13.70 -8.74
C SER A 1 13.83 12.21 -8.41
N ALA A 2 14.56 11.89 -7.36
CA ALA A 2 14.70 10.51 -6.95
C ALA A 2 13.38 9.96 -6.42
N PRO A 3 13.09 8.67 -6.63
CA PRO A 3 11.92 8.06 -6.03
C PRO A 3 11.96 8.15 -4.52
N PRO A 4 10.82 8.35 -3.85
CA PRO A 4 10.80 8.26 -2.39
C PRO A 4 11.22 6.86 -1.95
N THR A 5 12.01 6.82 -0.90
CA THR A 5 12.44 5.55 -0.33
C THR A 5 11.38 5.09 0.68
N ASP A 6 10.90 3.87 0.53
CA ASP A 6 10.04 3.29 1.54
C ASP A 6 10.88 2.98 2.77
N ASP A 7 10.39 3.36 3.93
CA ASP A 7 11.12 3.21 5.17
C ASP A 7 10.56 2.03 5.98
N PRO A 8 11.23 0.88 5.98
CA PRO A 8 10.75 -0.28 6.74
C PRO A 8 11.07 -0.21 8.23
N GLY A 9 11.84 0.81 8.65
CA GLY A 9 12.31 0.88 10.02
C GLY A 9 11.31 1.45 11.00
N GLU A 10 10.26 2.10 10.51
CA GLU A 10 9.31 2.77 11.38
C GLU A 10 7.98 2.04 11.37
N LEU A 11 7.57 1.52 12.52
CA LEU A 11 6.33 0.77 12.64
C LEU A 11 5.14 1.72 12.73
N ASP A 12 4.11 1.42 11.96
CA ASP A 12 2.84 2.12 12.05
C ASP A 12 2.14 1.69 13.36
N PRO A 13 1.59 2.64 14.14
CA PRO A 13 0.88 2.28 15.38
C PRO A 13 -0.27 1.31 15.15
N ALA A 14 -0.95 1.40 14.02
CA ALA A 14 -2.05 0.47 13.72
C ALA A 14 -1.51 -0.94 13.47
N PHE A 15 -0.32 -1.06 12.90
CA PHE A 15 0.32 -2.38 12.76
C PHE A 15 0.62 -2.98 14.13
N SER A 16 1.19 -2.19 15.04
CA SER A 16 1.51 -2.67 16.39
C SER A 16 0.27 -3.15 17.11
N SER A 17 -0.85 -2.43 17.00
CA SER A 17 -2.11 -2.82 17.59
C SER A 17 -2.65 -4.10 16.95
N GLY A 18 -2.56 -4.22 15.63
CA GLY A 18 -2.99 -5.42 14.94
C GLY A 18 -2.17 -6.64 15.32
N ALA A 19 -0.86 -6.46 15.42
CA ALA A 19 0.02 -7.55 15.85
C ALA A 19 -0.31 -8.01 17.26
N ALA A 20 -0.61 -7.09 18.18
CA ALA A 20 -1.01 -7.42 19.52
C ALA A 20 -2.31 -8.21 19.53
N ALA A 21 -3.26 -7.83 18.68
CA ALA A 21 -4.53 -8.54 18.58
C ALA A 21 -4.36 -9.98 18.09
N LEU A 22 -3.30 -10.26 17.34
CA LEU A 22 -2.98 -11.61 16.90
C LEU A 22 -2.14 -12.38 17.91
N GLY A 23 -1.82 -11.77 19.06
CA GLY A 23 -1.02 -12.41 20.09
C GLY A 23 0.47 -12.43 19.77
N ILE A 24 0.94 -11.46 19.02
CA ILE A 24 2.32 -11.39 18.55
C ILE A 24 3.05 -10.28 19.27
N VAL A 25 4.28 -10.55 19.73
CA VAL A 25 5.12 -9.57 20.41
C VAL A 25 6.28 -9.22 19.53
N LEU A 26 6.45 -7.90 19.27
CA LEU A 26 7.56 -7.39 18.49
C LEU A 26 8.63 -6.78 19.39
N GLY A 27 9.84 -6.72 18.89
CA GLY A 27 10.88 -5.93 19.54
C GLY A 27 11.64 -6.62 20.64
N THR A 28 11.50 -7.94 20.81
CA THR A 28 12.35 -8.65 21.74
C THR A 28 13.74 -8.83 21.16
N ALA A 29 14.75 -8.71 22.01
CA ALA A 29 16.13 -8.83 21.57
C ALA A 29 16.38 -10.21 20.94
N GLY A 30 17.15 -10.21 19.87
CA GLY A 30 17.54 -11.43 19.17
C GLY A 30 16.53 -11.98 18.19
N LEU A 31 15.28 -11.56 18.30
CA LEU A 31 14.22 -12.00 17.39
C LEU A 31 13.67 -10.89 16.55
N GLY A 32 13.94 -9.63 16.91
CA GLY A 32 13.21 -8.49 16.40
C GLY A 32 13.17 -8.36 14.89
N TYR A 33 14.32 -8.41 14.21
CA TYR A 33 14.33 -8.11 12.79
C TYR A 33 13.78 -9.27 11.94
N ILE A 34 14.07 -10.51 12.31
CA ILE A 34 13.52 -11.69 11.63
C ILE A 34 12.02 -11.71 11.84
N THR A 35 11.61 -11.41 13.05
CA THR A 35 10.23 -11.42 13.47
C THR A 35 9.43 -10.36 12.71
N TYR A 36 10.01 -9.16 12.47
CA TYR A 36 9.25 -8.13 11.77
C TYR A 36 8.83 -8.57 10.36
N ALA A 37 9.76 -9.10 9.57
CA ALA A 37 9.45 -9.51 8.20
C ALA A 37 8.39 -10.62 8.19
N HIS A 38 8.51 -11.59 9.08
CA HIS A 38 7.58 -12.71 9.13
C HIS A 38 6.19 -12.28 9.64
N ILE A 39 6.17 -11.51 10.71
CA ILE A 39 4.92 -11.09 11.35
C ILE A 39 4.18 -10.07 10.51
N SER A 40 4.90 -9.14 9.86
CA SER A 40 4.24 -8.18 8.98
C SER A 40 3.59 -8.87 7.78
N SER A 41 4.22 -9.92 7.25
CA SER A 41 3.62 -10.69 6.17
C SER A 41 2.36 -11.44 6.65
N LEU A 42 2.39 -12.02 7.85
CA LEU A 42 1.20 -12.64 8.43
C LEU A 42 0.09 -11.62 8.66
N TYR A 43 0.44 -10.46 9.20
CA TYR A 43 -0.53 -9.39 9.42
C TYR A 43 -1.21 -9.00 8.12
N LEU A 44 -0.43 -8.81 7.05
CA LEU A 44 -0.98 -8.45 5.75
C LEU A 44 -1.81 -9.58 5.15
N TYR A 45 -1.36 -10.81 5.30
CA TYR A 45 -2.11 -11.96 4.79
C TYR A 45 -3.53 -12.02 5.38
N TYR A 46 -3.66 -11.74 6.67
CA TYR A 46 -4.96 -11.77 7.33
C TYR A 46 -5.74 -10.46 7.20
N THR A 47 -5.10 -9.38 6.80
CA THR A 47 -5.71 -8.05 6.74
C THR A 47 -6.19 -7.69 5.34
N LEU A 48 -5.36 -7.99 4.33
CA LEU A 48 -5.68 -7.59 2.97
C LEU A 48 -6.68 -8.54 2.32
N PRO A 49 -7.49 -8.04 1.37
CA PRO A 49 -8.49 -8.87 0.71
C PRO A 49 -7.86 -10.07 0.01
N GLY A 50 -8.43 -11.24 0.24
CA GLY A 50 -7.96 -12.47 -0.39
C GLY A 50 -6.58 -12.93 0.01
N GLY A 51 -5.95 -12.28 0.99
CA GLY A 51 -4.61 -12.64 1.42
C GLY A 51 -3.52 -12.27 0.42
N PHE A 52 -3.83 -11.45 -0.58
CA PHE A 52 -2.86 -11.03 -1.58
C PHE A 52 -1.99 -9.90 -1.03
N ILE A 53 -0.68 -10.08 -1.04
CA ILE A 53 0.27 -9.06 -0.59
C ILE A 53 0.93 -8.46 -1.84
N PRO A 54 0.66 -7.19 -2.15
CA PRO A 54 1.27 -6.57 -3.34
C PRO A 54 2.78 -6.44 -3.18
N SER A 55 3.50 -6.59 -4.28
CA SER A 55 4.95 -6.47 -4.28
C SER A 55 5.45 -5.21 -4.99
N THR A 56 4.62 -4.59 -5.81
CA THR A 56 4.98 -3.37 -6.54
C THR A 56 4.01 -2.26 -6.23
N ARG A 57 4.41 -1.04 -6.56
CA ARG A 57 3.55 0.13 -6.36
C ARG A 57 2.25 0.01 -7.15
N GLN A 58 2.32 -0.51 -8.38
CA GLN A 58 1.10 -0.71 -9.18
C GLN A 58 0.17 -1.73 -8.55
N GLU A 59 0.71 -2.84 -8.05
CA GLU A 59 -0.12 -3.84 -7.38
C GLU A 59 -0.77 -3.26 -6.12
N LEU A 60 -0.01 -2.49 -5.36
CA LEU A 60 -0.56 -1.83 -4.17
C LEU A 60 -1.68 -0.85 -4.56
N ALA A 61 -1.45 -0.03 -5.58
CA ALA A 61 -2.48 0.89 -6.05
C ALA A 61 -3.75 0.15 -6.48
N ASN A 62 -3.58 -0.96 -7.18
CA ASN A 62 -4.73 -1.75 -7.63
C ASN A 62 -5.52 -2.32 -6.46
N VAL A 63 -4.83 -2.81 -5.43
CA VAL A 63 -5.49 -3.34 -4.22
C VAL A 63 -6.28 -2.25 -3.52
N LEU A 64 -5.66 -1.10 -3.31
CA LEU A 64 -6.32 0.02 -2.62
C LEU A 64 -7.52 0.52 -3.40
N TRP A 65 -7.36 0.70 -4.70
CA TRP A 65 -8.39 1.22 -5.57
C TRP A 65 -9.58 0.24 -5.68
N THR A 66 -9.28 -1.04 -5.86
CA THR A 66 -10.33 -2.06 -5.95
C THR A 66 -11.09 -2.18 -4.63
N THR A 67 -10.37 -2.14 -3.52
CA THR A 67 -11.00 -2.20 -2.19
C THR A 67 -11.93 -1.01 -1.97
N ALA A 68 -11.59 0.16 -2.49
CA ALA A 68 -12.42 1.35 -2.38
C ALA A 68 -13.62 1.36 -3.34
N GLY A 69 -13.76 0.35 -4.17
CA GLY A 69 -14.89 0.26 -5.11
C GLY A 69 -14.59 0.80 -6.50
N LYS A 70 -13.33 0.92 -6.85
CA LYS A 70 -12.85 1.42 -8.16
C LYS A 70 -13.38 2.81 -8.50
N PRO A 71 -13.23 3.80 -7.60
CA PRO A 71 -13.71 5.14 -7.89
C PRO A 71 -12.91 5.80 -9.00
N ASP A 72 -13.58 6.64 -9.80
CA ASP A 72 -12.86 7.37 -10.84
C ASP A 72 -12.02 8.48 -10.23
N PRO A 73 -10.76 8.65 -10.68
CA PRO A 73 -9.98 9.82 -10.27
C PRO A 73 -10.56 11.09 -10.86
N VAL A 74 -10.27 12.23 -10.24
CA VAL A 74 -10.71 13.52 -10.73
C VAL A 74 -9.94 13.89 -12.01
N SER A 75 -8.61 13.66 -11.99
CA SER A 75 -7.77 13.98 -13.14
C SER A 75 -7.81 12.86 -14.17
N THR A 76 -7.82 13.24 -15.45
CA THR A 76 -7.70 12.29 -16.56
C THR A 76 -6.28 12.20 -17.10
N ALA A 77 -5.34 12.91 -16.48
CA ALA A 77 -3.94 12.86 -16.89
C ALA A 77 -3.36 11.47 -16.69
N LEU A 78 -2.57 11.02 -17.66
CA LEU A 78 -1.98 9.68 -17.63
C LEU A 78 -0.52 9.76 -17.20
N TYR A 79 -0.07 8.68 -16.52
CA TYR A 79 1.35 8.55 -16.20
C TYR A 79 2.08 7.97 -17.42
N THR A 80 3.25 8.51 -17.71
CA THR A 80 3.99 8.13 -18.92
C THR A 80 4.63 6.74 -18.82
N ASP A 81 4.81 6.23 -17.61
CA ASP A 81 5.40 4.91 -17.37
C ASP A 81 4.36 3.82 -17.14
N ILE A 82 3.08 4.13 -17.35
CA ILE A 82 2.01 3.13 -17.37
C ILE A 82 1.42 3.13 -18.78
N PRO A 83 1.19 1.96 -19.40
CA PRO A 83 0.64 1.96 -20.76
C PRO A 83 -0.68 2.75 -20.84
N ALA A 84 -0.81 3.56 -21.88
CA ALA A 84 -1.98 4.42 -22.03
C ALA A 84 -3.29 3.64 -22.14
N ASP A 85 -3.24 2.40 -22.66
CA ASP A 85 -4.40 1.55 -22.79
C ASP A 85 -4.67 0.69 -21.55
N ALA A 86 -3.78 0.73 -20.56
CA ALA A 86 -4.00 0.05 -19.29
C ALA A 86 -4.87 0.94 -18.39
N ILE A 87 -6.15 1.02 -18.74
CA ILE A 87 -7.07 1.99 -18.17
C ILE A 87 -7.20 1.86 -16.66
N GLU A 88 -7.35 0.63 -16.16
CA GLU A 88 -7.54 0.43 -14.74
C GLU A 88 -6.28 0.76 -13.96
N GLN A 89 -5.11 0.39 -14.49
CA GLN A 89 -3.85 0.72 -13.84
C GLN A 89 -3.63 2.24 -13.76
N GLN A 90 -3.98 2.95 -14.83
CA GLN A 90 -3.89 4.41 -14.82
C GLN A 90 -4.82 5.02 -13.78
N LYS A 91 -6.06 4.54 -13.71
CA LYS A 91 -7.04 5.06 -12.75
C LYS A 91 -6.64 4.75 -11.32
N ALA A 92 -6.19 3.52 -11.07
CA ALA A 92 -5.79 3.12 -9.73
C ALA A 92 -4.63 3.98 -9.22
N ALA A 93 -3.61 4.18 -10.06
CA ALA A 93 -2.46 4.99 -9.69
C ALA A 93 -2.86 6.44 -9.42
N ARG A 94 -3.60 7.04 -10.33
CA ARG A 94 -4.01 8.44 -10.20
C ARG A 94 -4.89 8.64 -8.97
N TRP A 95 -5.87 7.79 -8.79
CA TRP A 95 -6.76 7.90 -7.65
C TRP A 95 -6.01 7.79 -6.33
N CYS A 96 -5.09 6.84 -6.21
CA CYS A 96 -4.32 6.68 -4.98
C CYS A 96 -3.47 7.90 -4.67
N VAL A 97 -2.90 8.54 -5.71
CA VAL A 97 -2.14 9.77 -5.51
C VAL A 97 -3.05 10.91 -5.09
N GLU A 98 -4.23 11.03 -5.70
CA GLU A 98 -5.18 12.08 -5.35
C GLU A 98 -5.65 11.95 -3.90
N GLN A 99 -5.81 10.74 -3.41
CA GLN A 99 -6.25 10.50 -2.03
C GLN A 99 -5.11 10.58 -1.02
N GLY A 100 -3.89 10.81 -1.47
CA GLY A 100 -2.74 10.89 -0.56
C GLY A 100 -2.28 9.53 -0.05
N LEU A 101 -2.72 8.44 -0.67
CA LEU A 101 -2.30 7.09 -0.25
C LEU A 101 -0.92 6.74 -0.76
N LEU A 102 -0.59 7.22 -1.94
CA LEU A 102 0.71 7.03 -2.58
C LEU A 102 1.16 8.36 -3.14
N SER A 103 2.44 8.44 -3.49
CA SER A 103 3.00 9.62 -4.14
C SER A 103 3.40 9.28 -5.56
N ASP A 104 3.48 10.29 -6.43
CA ASP A 104 4.05 10.11 -7.77
C ASP A 104 5.33 10.95 -7.89
N TYR A 105 5.92 10.90 -9.06
CA TYR A 105 7.14 11.64 -9.37
C TYR A 105 6.87 12.67 -10.49
N GLY A 106 5.70 13.28 -10.46
CA GLY A 106 5.27 14.20 -11.50
C GLY A 106 4.60 13.42 -12.63
N ALA A 107 5.28 13.29 -13.78
CA ALA A 107 4.72 12.59 -14.94
C ALA A 107 4.78 11.08 -14.83
N THR A 108 5.51 10.53 -13.87
CA THR A 108 5.68 9.08 -13.71
C THR A 108 5.16 8.62 -12.36
N PHE A 109 4.77 7.34 -12.29
CA PHE A 109 4.26 6.75 -11.06
C PHE A 109 5.21 5.73 -10.43
N GLY A 110 6.07 5.12 -11.21
CA GLY A 110 6.95 4.06 -10.73
C GLY A 110 6.20 2.76 -10.49
N PRO A 111 5.43 2.25 -11.46
CA PRO A 111 4.55 1.11 -11.21
C PRO A 111 5.29 -0.16 -10.83
N ASP A 112 6.50 -0.35 -11.34
CA ASP A 112 7.26 -1.58 -11.10
C ASP A 112 8.19 -1.48 -9.89
N THR A 113 8.21 -0.36 -9.20
CA THR A 113 9.03 -0.20 -8.00
C THR A 113 8.49 -1.08 -6.88
N LYS A 114 9.39 -1.82 -6.23
CA LYS A 114 9.00 -2.70 -5.13
C LYS A 114 8.57 -1.90 -3.91
N VAL A 115 7.60 -2.43 -3.19
CA VAL A 115 7.14 -1.82 -1.94
C VAL A 115 7.48 -2.73 -0.76
N THR A 116 7.67 -2.11 0.39
CA THR A 116 7.92 -2.85 1.63
C THR A 116 6.60 -3.13 2.34
N ASN A 117 6.63 -4.11 3.25
CA ASN A 117 5.46 -4.40 4.08
C ASN A 117 5.04 -3.18 4.89
N ALA A 118 6.00 -2.41 5.40
CA ALA A 118 5.71 -1.19 6.16
C ALA A 118 4.96 -0.18 5.30
N ARG A 119 5.36 -0.02 4.04
CA ARG A 119 4.70 0.90 3.12
C ARG A 119 3.27 0.47 2.82
N ILE A 120 3.07 -0.84 2.62
CA ILE A 120 1.74 -1.40 2.38
C ILE A 120 0.83 -1.15 3.58
N ILE A 121 1.32 -1.43 4.77
CA ILE A 121 0.55 -1.26 6.01
C ILE A 121 0.14 0.20 6.16
N ARG A 122 1.07 1.12 5.91
CA ARG A 122 0.81 2.55 6.04
C ARG A 122 -0.28 3.00 5.06
N ALA A 123 -0.17 2.57 3.80
CA ALA A 123 -1.14 2.94 2.79
C ALA A 123 -2.52 2.33 3.10
N TRP A 124 -2.56 1.09 3.55
CA TRP A 124 -3.81 0.42 3.90
C TRP A 124 -4.51 1.15 5.05
N ASN A 125 -3.76 1.51 6.06
CA ASN A 125 -4.35 2.23 7.21
C ASN A 125 -4.83 3.62 6.81
N SER A 126 -4.14 4.27 5.87
CA SER A 126 -4.58 5.56 5.34
C SER A 126 -5.86 5.40 4.52
N LEU A 127 -6.02 4.30 3.81
CA LEU A 127 -7.23 4.03 3.03
C LEU A 127 -8.46 4.02 3.93
N LYS A 128 -8.36 3.49 5.12
CA LYS A 128 -9.49 3.41 6.04
C LYS A 128 -10.01 4.78 6.46
N LYS A 129 -9.23 5.83 6.24
CA LYS A 129 -9.62 7.20 6.58
C LYS A 129 -10.21 7.96 5.39
N VAL A 130 -10.18 7.36 4.19
CA VAL A 130 -10.75 7.99 2.99
C VAL A 130 -12.26 7.82 3.02
N PRO A 131 -13.04 8.90 2.72
CA PRO A 131 -14.50 8.84 2.81
C PRO A 131 -15.14 8.16 1.60
N VAL A 132 -14.86 6.86 1.44
CA VAL A 132 -15.47 6.02 0.40
C VAL A 132 -15.92 4.72 1.04
N THR A 133 -16.85 4.02 0.37
CA THR A 133 -17.29 2.71 0.82
C THR A 133 -16.19 1.69 0.50
N ILE A 134 -15.67 1.05 1.53
CA ILE A 134 -14.60 0.06 1.38
C ILE A 134 -15.20 -1.34 1.37
N THR A 135 -14.83 -2.12 0.35
CA THR A 135 -15.24 -3.53 0.25
C THR A 135 -14.05 -4.41 0.59
N LYS A 136 -14.30 -5.42 1.36
CA LYS A 136 -13.25 -6.37 1.73
C LYS A 136 -13.48 -7.70 1.05
#